data_dddc45511af656ab7b02ab65f9dd9764
#
_entry.id   dddc45511af656ab7b02ab65f9dd9764
#
_cell.length_a   1.000
_cell.length_b   1.000
_cell.length_c   1.000
_cell.angle_alpha   90.00
_cell.angle_beta   90.00
_cell.angle_gamma   90.00
#
_symmetry.space_group_name_H-M   'P 1'
#
loop_
_entity.id
_entity.type
_entity.pdbx_description
1 polymer ?
#
loop_
_entity_poly.entity_id
_entity_poly.type
_entity_poly.pdbx_seq_one_letter_code
_entity_poly.pdbx_strand_id
1 'polypeptide(L)'
;MIGSIRKHSNWLWAIIVTAVIASFVIWSDARPGRTSFDFGGADFGKLYGRPITRDQLLKARTAAAVDEALRGGRRGASTDNERAVAELMVLQAKVKELGIEVGDVAVGKYLRENFKDPATGAFNYDTFIQNLQQRTRIDEATFLEHIRNQVAIQHLVETVGSASRMVTPREVAADYRRDNERWVTKAALFSLSNHLAGVVAKPEDLSRFYSNRIAFYRIPERTVLVYVRFDATNHVAEAEALIAKEAGFTNRLEEFYRQRGAEAFRDENDKVLAKEAALRKIRDEALAQGALSLARQEAIRFNDELGALTNVTPSAFALTASKFKVPLRSTTPFRNGERIAGLDNVQGLAQRVASLNAETPYTEPLDGEGFVVIPMLQTKLPPEVPSFETVRERVVQDHRMDRARAAAREAGEKFHVAAEAGLAAGKRFADIAAAQKATLVNVPEFTAASQNVVGLDSRLNLYLVRNAAQGAKPNGVARYTDSSDGGFVLYLEKKEPVSEEALKQALPSALAEARQQRRMAVFQNWFAAEFQKSGAMASSKSTVPAGSPGQ
;
A
#
# COMPACT_ATOMS: atom_id res chain seq x y z
N MET A 1 -23.62 -15.95 -4.02
CA MET A 1 -22.47 -15.45 -3.26
C MET A 1 -22.83 -14.59 -2.02
N ILE A 2 -24.03 -14.05 -1.92
CA ILE A 2 -24.46 -13.20 -0.78
C ILE A 2 -24.73 -13.99 0.50
N GLY A 3 -25.01 -15.29 0.40
CA GLY A 3 -25.28 -16.15 1.57
C GLY A 3 -24.08 -16.49 2.47
N SER A 4 -22.85 -16.39 1.95
CA SER A 4 -21.63 -16.69 2.70
C SER A 4 -21.19 -15.54 3.61
N ILE A 5 -21.57 -14.30 3.29
CA ILE A 5 -21.19 -13.10 4.05
C ILE A 5 -22.00 -13.00 5.35
N ARG A 6 -23.24 -13.47 5.37
CA ARG A 6 -24.09 -13.49 6.58
C ARG A 6 -23.61 -14.45 7.67
N LYS A 7 -22.88 -15.49 7.32
CA LYS A 7 -22.42 -16.52 8.27
C LYS A 7 -21.15 -16.15 9.02
N HIS A 8 -20.42 -15.12 8.56
CA HIS A 8 -19.14 -14.68 9.11
C HIS A 8 -19.14 -13.22 9.60
N SER A 9 -20.33 -12.64 9.74
CA SER A 9 -20.55 -11.23 10.13
C SER A 9 -19.78 -10.83 11.40
N ASN A 10 -19.73 -11.70 12.41
CA ASN A 10 -19.11 -11.38 13.70
C ASN A 10 -17.58 -11.41 13.66
N TRP A 11 -16.99 -12.29 12.84
CA TRP A 11 -15.54 -12.32 12.59
C TRP A 11 -15.07 -11.15 11.72
N LEU A 12 -15.86 -10.80 10.70
CA LEU A 12 -15.67 -9.58 9.92
C LEU A 12 -15.73 -8.32 10.80
N TRP A 13 -16.55 -8.35 11.86
CA TRP A 13 -16.68 -7.26 12.81
C TRP A 13 -15.43 -7.08 13.68
N ALA A 14 -14.86 -8.14 14.20
CA ALA A 14 -13.60 -8.09 14.94
C ALA A 14 -12.46 -7.59 14.01
N ILE A 15 -12.44 -8.04 12.76
CA ILE A 15 -11.48 -7.54 11.73
C ILE A 15 -11.75 -6.07 11.39
N ILE A 16 -13.00 -5.63 11.29
CA ILE A 16 -13.31 -4.24 10.92
C ILE A 16 -12.96 -3.27 12.06
N VAL A 17 -13.27 -3.58 13.30
CA VAL A 17 -12.84 -2.76 14.44
C VAL A 17 -11.32 -2.75 14.55
N THR A 18 -10.69 -3.89 14.33
CA THR A 18 -9.23 -4.02 14.28
C THR A 18 -8.63 -3.35 13.05
N ALA A 19 -9.27 -3.45 11.88
CA ALA A 19 -8.85 -2.77 10.66
C ALA A 19 -9.09 -1.26 10.68
N VAL A 20 -10.08 -0.78 11.43
CA VAL A 20 -10.29 0.67 11.63
C VAL A 20 -9.21 1.26 12.53
N ILE A 21 -8.80 0.56 13.59
CA ILE A 21 -7.63 0.96 14.38
C ILE A 21 -6.36 0.89 13.51
N ALA A 22 -6.22 -0.16 12.68
CA ALA A 22 -5.09 -0.32 11.76
C ALA A 22 -5.12 0.66 10.57
N SER A 23 -6.29 1.01 10.03
CA SER A 23 -6.40 2.00 8.95
C SER A 23 -6.09 3.42 9.43
N PHE A 24 -6.31 3.72 10.72
CA PHE A 24 -5.80 4.94 11.33
C PHE A 24 -4.27 4.98 11.34
N VAL A 25 -3.64 3.86 11.62
CA VAL A 25 -2.18 3.70 11.58
C VAL A 25 -1.64 3.82 10.15
N ILE A 26 -2.32 3.21 9.16
CA ILE A 26 -1.87 3.18 7.75
C ILE A 26 -2.13 4.52 7.04
N TRP A 27 -3.24 5.21 7.34
CA TRP A 27 -3.55 6.49 6.69
C TRP A 27 -2.74 7.67 7.24
N SER A 28 -2.12 7.53 8.41
CA SER A 28 -1.21 8.54 8.96
C SER A 28 0.21 8.47 8.37
N ASP A 29 0.60 7.36 7.74
CA ASP A 29 1.91 7.18 7.10
C ASP A 29 2.07 7.95 5.76
N ALA A 30 1.02 8.59 5.25
CA ALA A 30 1.06 9.35 4.00
C ALA A 30 1.65 10.76 4.12
N ARG A 31 2.26 11.14 5.26
CA ARG A 31 2.99 12.40 5.40
C ARG A 31 4.45 12.16 5.78
N PRO A 32 5.42 12.69 5.00
CA PRO A 32 6.82 12.56 5.33
C PRO A 32 7.18 13.46 6.52
N GLY A 33 7.34 12.84 7.68
CA GLY A 33 7.76 13.48 8.91
C GLY A 33 7.90 12.42 10.00
N ARG A 34 9.00 11.65 9.93
CA ARG A 34 9.39 10.75 11.01
C ARG A 34 9.60 11.57 12.28
N THR A 35 8.64 11.51 13.18
CA THR A 35 8.89 11.81 14.59
C THR A 35 9.04 10.46 15.30
N SER A 36 10.28 10.03 15.49
CA SER A 36 10.58 8.96 16.44
C SER A 36 10.26 9.50 17.84
N PHE A 37 9.34 8.82 18.53
CA PHE A 37 9.09 9.08 19.95
C PHE A 37 10.21 8.41 20.75
N ASP A 38 11.20 9.16 21.15
CA ASP A 38 12.25 8.66 22.03
C ASP A 38 11.76 8.71 23.49
N PHE A 39 11.35 7.56 24.03
CA PHE A 39 11.06 7.38 25.45
C PHE A 39 12.31 6.97 26.26
N GLY A 40 13.50 7.26 25.77
CA GLY A 40 14.79 6.91 26.34
C GLY A 40 15.24 7.82 27.49
N GLY A 41 14.36 8.12 28.48
CA GLY A 41 14.70 8.86 29.69
C GLY A 41 13.73 8.57 30.82
N ALA A 42 14.05 8.98 32.04
CA ALA A 42 13.18 8.82 33.21
C ALA A 42 11.82 9.58 33.10
N ASP A 43 11.66 10.40 32.07
CA ASP A 43 10.42 11.15 31.77
C ASP A 43 9.73 10.54 30.53
N PHE A 44 8.70 9.74 30.76
CA PHE A 44 7.90 9.08 29.72
C PHE A 44 6.88 10.03 29.04
N GLY A 45 7.01 11.34 29.22
CA GLY A 45 6.09 12.33 28.69
C GLY A 45 4.86 12.56 29.56
N LYS A 46 3.89 13.33 29.01
CA LYS A 46 2.66 13.69 29.73
C LYS A 46 1.44 13.28 28.92
N LEU A 47 0.44 12.76 29.62
CA LEU A 47 -0.89 12.48 29.08
C LEU A 47 -1.91 13.35 29.82
N TYR A 48 -2.63 14.24 29.14
CA TYR A 48 -3.52 15.25 29.74
C TYR A 48 -2.82 16.09 30.83
N GLY A 49 -1.57 16.48 30.62
CA GLY A 49 -0.76 17.25 31.55
C GLY A 49 -0.22 16.47 32.75
N ARG A 50 -0.57 15.20 32.93
CA ARG A 50 -0.07 14.31 34.00
C ARG A 50 1.10 13.48 33.49
N PRO A 51 2.15 13.25 34.30
CA PRO A 51 3.26 12.42 33.88
C PRO A 51 2.80 10.96 33.66
N ILE A 52 3.28 10.35 32.57
CA ILE A 52 3.03 8.95 32.27
C ILE A 52 3.88 8.07 33.18
N THR A 53 3.24 7.14 33.89
CA THR A 53 3.96 6.20 34.74
C THR A 53 4.53 5.05 33.90
N ARG A 54 5.64 4.46 34.37
CA ARG A 54 6.24 3.27 33.74
C ARG A 54 5.23 2.11 33.62
N ASP A 55 4.39 1.93 34.62
CA ASP A 55 3.35 0.86 34.63
C ASP A 55 2.31 1.10 33.50
N GLN A 56 1.84 2.33 33.32
CA GLN A 56 0.91 2.67 32.24
C GLN A 56 1.51 2.41 30.86
N LEU A 57 2.77 2.80 30.66
CA LEU A 57 3.46 2.57 29.39
C LEU A 57 3.66 1.08 29.12
N LEU A 58 4.10 0.31 30.13
CA LEU A 58 4.27 -1.13 29.99
C LEU A 58 2.97 -1.85 29.70
N LYS A 59 1.87 -1.51 30.37
CA LYS A 59 0.54 -2.07 30.09
C LYS A 59 0.09 -1.78 28.66
N ALA A 60 0.25 -0.55 28.18
CA ALA A 60 -0.11 -0.19 26.83
C ALA A 60 0.75 -0.92 25.78
N ARG A 61 2.06 -1.06 26.01
CA ARG A 61 2.97 -1.84 25.13
C ARG A 61 2.61 -3.33 25.14
N THR A 62 2.32 -3.90 26.29
CA THR A 62 1.89 -5.30 26.39
C THR A 62 0.58 -5.52 25.64
N ALA A 63 -0.41 -4.63 25.79
CA ALA A 63 -1.67 -4.73 25.06
C ALA A 63 -1.48 -4.63 23.54
N ALA A 64 -0.62 -3.73 23.07
CA ALA A 64 -0.26 -3.63 21.64
C ALA A 64 0.44 -4.91 21.14
N ALA A 65 1.34 -5.49 21.93
CA ALA A 65 2.02 -6.74 21.58
C ALA A 65 1.06 -7.94 21.54
N VAL A 66 0.06 -7.99 22.43
CA VAL A 66 -1.00 -9.01 22.40
C VAL A 66 -1.84 -8.88 21.14
N ASP A 67 -2.23 -7.66 20.74
CA ASP A 67 -2.95 -7.40 19.50
C ASP A 67 -2.18 -7.89 18.28
N GLU A 68 -0.89 -7.59 18.20
CA GLU A 68 -0.02 -8.03 17.10
C GLU A 68 0.10 -9.56 17.06
N ALA A 69 0.28 -10.20 18.19
CA ALA A 69 0.37 -11.65 18.29
C ALA A 69 -0.94 -12.35 17.86
N LEU A 70 -2.10 -11.80 18.21
CA LEU A 70 -3.41 -12.33 17.81
C LEU A 70 -3.67 -12.19 16.31
N ARG A 71 -3.09 -11.17 15.66
CA ARG A 71 -3.17 -10.96 14.20
C ARG A 71 -2.24 -11.86 13.38
N GLY A 72 -1.43 -12.69 14.01
CA GLY A 72 -0.47 -13.57 13.35
C GLY A 72 0.81 -12.86 12.90
N GLY A 73 1.11 -11.70 13.45
CA GLY A 73 2.34 -10.96 13.21
C GLY A 73 3.58 -11.75 13.66
N ARG A 74 4.65 -11.75 12.86
CA ARG A 74 5.94 -12.29 13.27
C ARG A 74 6.50 -11.41 14.40
N ARG A 75 6.99 -12.02 15.48
CA ARG A 75 7.75 -11.32 16.52
C ARG A 75 8.87 -10.49 15.87
N GLY A 76 8.78 -9.17 16.02
CA GLY A 76 9.81 -8.26 15.49
C GLY A 76 9.35 -7.28 14.42
N ALA A 77 8.14 -7.39 13.91
CA ALA A 77 7.55 -6.35 13.06
C ALA A 77 6.89 -5.31 13.97
N SER A 78 7.64 -4.24 14.30
CA SER A 78 7.13 -2.98 14.83
C SER A 78 6.48 -3.01 16.22
N THR A 79 7.17 -3.52 17.25
CA THR A 79 6.88 -3.13 18.65
C THR A 79 7.14 -1.63 18.90
N ASP A 80 7.68 -0.92 17.93
CA ASP A 80 7.96 0.52 17.94
C ASP A 80 6.88 1.37 17.29
N ASN A 81 5.64 0.89 17.23
CA ASN A 81 4.56 1.79 16.83
C ASN A 81 4.10 2.62 18.04
N GLU A 82 4.98 3.53 18.47
CA GLU A 82 4.78 4.42 19.61
C GLU A 82 3.47 5.20 19.53
N ARG A 83 3.02 5.49 18.31
CA ARG A 83 1.74 6.14 18.08
C ARG A 83 0.57 5.23 18.48
N ALA A 84 0.58 3.95 18.10
CA ALA A 84 -0.48 3.01 18.49
C ALA A 84 -0.52 2.83 20.02
N VAL A 85 0.64 2.80 20.65
CA VAL A 85 0.74 2.77 22.14
C VAL A 85 0.15 4.04 22.73
N ALA A 86 0.47 5.22 22.20
CA ALA A 86 -0.07 6.49 22.65
C ALA A 86 -1.60 6.59 22.46
N GLU A 87 -2.12 6.13 21.31
CA GLU A 87 -3.56 6.04 21.04
C GLU A 87 -4.28 5.12 22.03
N LEU A 88 -3.70 3.96 22.30
CA LEU A 88 -4.23 3.03 23.30
C LEU A 88 -4.25 3.63 24.73
N MET A 89 -3.19 4.35 25.11
CA MET A 89 -3.13 5.05 26.39
C MET A 89 -4.22 6.12 26.53
N VAL A 90 -4.49 6.88 25.45
CA VAL A 90 -5.58 7.86 25.43
C VAL A 90 -6.93 7.17 25.60
N LEU A 91 -7.17 6.06 24.88
CA LEU A 91 -8.41 5.29 24.98
C LEU A 91 -8.60 4.72 26.38
N GLN A 92 -7.58 4.11 26.98
CA GLN A 92 -7.61 3.57 28.35
C GLN A 92 -7.86 4.70 29.39
N ALA A 93 -7.24 5.85 29.22
CA ALA A 93 -7.49 7.01 30.09
C ALA A 93 -8.95 7.46 30.02
N LYS A 94 -9.56 7.48 28.82
CA LYS A 94 -10.97 7.84 28.65
C LYS A 94 -11.94 6.79 29.15
N VAL A 95 -11.63 5.50 28.98
CA VAL A 95 -12.37 4.40 29.59
C VAL A 95 -12.45 4.59 31.11
N LYS A 96 -11.30 4.88 31.74
CA LYS A 96 -11.23 5.13 33.18
C LYS A 96 -11.96 6.41 33.61
N GLU A 97 -11.81 7.51 32.85
CA GLU A 97 -12.47 8.79 33.12
C GLU A 97 -14.00 8.66 33.10
N LEU A 98 -14.52 7.87 32.14
CA LEU A 98 -15.96 7.65 31.99
C LEU A 98 -16.51 6.51 32.89
N GLY A 99 -15.68 5.90 33.74
CA GLY A 99 -16.08 4.84 34.66
C GLY A 99 -16.59 3.59 33.95
N ILE A 100 -16.05 3.27 32.75
CA ILE A 100 -16.45 2.06 32.01
C ILE A 100 -15.78 0.85 32.65
N GLU A 101 -16.58 0.05 33.36
CA GLU A 101 -16.17 -1.20 34.01
C GLU A 101 -16.73 -2.40 33.25
N VAL A 102 -15.88 -3.42 33.02
CA VAL A 102 -16.22 -4.62 32.28
C VAL A 102 -16.10 -5.83 33.21
N GLY A 103 -17.22 -6.45 33.50
CA GLY A 103 -17.26 -7.68 34.29
C GLY A 103 -16.94 -8.94 33.46
N ASP A 104 -16.63 -10.04 34.16
CA ASP A 104 -16.22 -11.31 33.54
C ASP A 104 -17.27 -11.92 32.61
N VAL A 105 -18.56 -11.67 32.88
CA VAL A 105 -19.66 -12.11 32.00
C VAL A 105 -19.55 -11.50 30.61
N ALA A 106 -19.20 -10.22 30.53
CA ALA A 106 -19.01 -9.52 29.24
C ALA A 106 -17.77 -10.04 28.50
N VAL A 107 -16.66 -10.28 29.22
CA VAL A 107 -15.45 -10.91 28.68
C VAL A 107 -15.76 -12.29 28.13
N GLY A 108 -16.45 -13.14 28.92
CA GLY A 108 -16.83 -14.49 28.50
C GLY A 108 -17.78 -14.50 27.28
N LYS A 109 -18.69 -13.53 27.20
CA LYS A 109 -19.55 -13.34 26.02
C LYS A 109 -18.71 -12.99 24.81
N TYR A 110 -17.81 -12.01 24.91
CA TYR A 110 -16.92 -11.59 23.85
C TYR A 110 -16.07 -12.74 23.30
N LEU A 111 -15.49 -13.55 24.20
CA LEU A 111 -14.69 -14.72 23.82
C LEU A 111 -15.54 -15.74 23.04
N ARG A 112 -16.73 -16.08 23.53
CA ARG A 112 -17.63 -17.02 22.83
C ARG A 112 -18.09 -16.52 21.46
N GLU A 113 -18.21 -15.23 21.25
CA GLU A 113 -18.67 -14.65 19.98
C GLU A 113 -17.55 -14.54 18.96
N ASN A 114 -16.32 -14.25 19.39
CA ASN A 114 -15.21 -13.88 18.50
C ASN A 114 -14.17 -14.99 18.29
N PHE A 115 -14.08 -15.99 19.18
CA PHE A 115 -13.05 -17.03 19.12
C PHE A 115 -13.64 -18.44 18.95
N LYS A 116 -14.68 -18.57 18.14
CA LYS A 116 -15.27 -19.87 17.79
C LYS A 116 -14.31 -20.67 16.94
N ASP A 117 -14.24 -21.96 17.20
CA ASP A 117 -13.54 -22.91 16.34
C ASP A 117 -14.21 -22.94 14.96
N PRO A 118 -13.45 -22.70 13.87
CA PRO A 118 -14.01 -22.67 12.52
C PRO A 118 -14.65 -24.00 12.07
N ALA A 119 -14.15 -25.13 12.59
CA ALA A 119 -14.62 -26.46 12.20
C ALA A 119 -15.88 -26.87 12.95
N THR A 120 -15.96 -26.57 14.27
CA THR A 120 -17.08 -27.00 15.14
C THR A 120 -18.11 -25.91 15.37
N GLY A 121 -17.78 -24.65 15.15
CA GLY A 121 -18.61 -23.49 15.50
C GLY A 121 -18.76 -23.25 17.01
N ALA A 122 -18.15 -24.08 17.85
CA ALA A 122 -18.15 -23.97 19.28
C ALA A 122 -16.90 -23.25 19.83
N PHE A 123 -17.02 -22.67 21.01
CA PHE A 123 -15.88 -22.11 21.73
C PHE A 123 -15.54 -23.01 22.90
N ASN A 124 -14.33 -23.56 22.95
CA ASN A 124 -13.79 -24.29 24.09
C ASN A 124 -12.68 -23.47 24.73
N TYR A 125 -12.91 -23.01 25.93
CA TYR A 125 -12.01 -22.11 26.65
C TYR A 125 -10.62 -22.73 26.89
N ASP A 126 -10.60 -23.96 27.45
CA ASP A 126 -9.34 -24.61 27.83
C ASP A 126 -8.46 -24.90 26.64
N THR A 127 -9.05 -25.43 25.57
CA THR A 127 -8.33 -25.68 24.30
C THR A 127 -7.84 -24.38 23.68
N PHE A 128 -8.65 -23.33 23.75
CA PHE A 128 -8.28 -22.01 23.22
C PHE A 128 -7.08 -21.42 23.97
N ILE A 129 -7.10 -21.41 25.31
CA ILE A 129 -6.01 -20.87 26.15
C ILE A 129 -4.72 -21.68 25.96
N GLN A 130 -4.79 -23.01 25.91
CA GLN A 130 -3.63 -23.85 25.65
C GLN A 130 -2.99 -23.52 24.29
N ASN A 131 -3.78 -23.42 23.24
CA ASN A 131 -3.32 -23.06 21.90
C ASN A 131 -2.72 -21.64 21.85
N LEU A 132 -3.34 -20.68 22.54
CA LEU A 132 -2.84 -19.31 22.65
C LEU A 132 -1.46 -19.27 23.30
N GLN A 133 -1.30 -19.92 24.47
CA GLN A 133 -0.05 -19.97 25.20
C GLN A 133 1.07 -20.64 24.40
N GLN A 134 0.77 -21.75 23.71
CA GLN A 134 1.74 -22.45 22.86
C GLN A 134 2.21 -21.59 21.68
N ARG A 135 1.30 -20.85 21.05
CA ARG A 135 1.60 -20.05 19.84
C ARG A 135 2.24 -18.71 20.16
N THR A 136 1.78 -18.02 21.20
CA THR A 136 2.13 -16.64 21.48
C THR A 136 3.00 -16.45 22.72
N ARG A 137 3.03 -17.43 23.63
CA ARG A 137 3.63 -17.36 24.98
C ARG A 137 3.03 -16.24 25.86
N ILE A 138 1.81 -15.82 25.57
CA ILE A 138 1.06 -14.88 26.38
C ILE A 138 0.35 -15.68 27.49
N ASP A 139 0.49 -15.26 28.73
CA ASP A 139 -0.25 -15.87 29.85
C ASP A 139 -1.73 -15.48 29.84
N GLU A 140 -2.53 -16.30 30.48
CA GLU A 140 -3.98 -16.16 30.51
C GLU A 140 -4.43 -14.83 31.13
N ALA A 141 -3.80 -14.41 32.22
CA ALA A 141 -4.18 -13.18 32.92
C ALA A 141 -3.95 -11.94 32.04
N THR A 142 -2.80 -11.87 31.38
CA THR A 142 -2.46 -10.81 30.40
C THR A 142 -3.44 -10.80 29.23
N PHE A 143 -3.79 -11.97 28.71
CA PHE A 143 -4.77 -12.09 27.65
C PHE A 143 -6.16 -11.61 28.09
N LEU A 144 -6.67 -12.06 29.23
CA LEU A 144 -7.97 -11.67 29.76
C LEU A 144 -8.04 -10.16 30.09
N GLU A 145 -6.97 -9.58 30.62
CA GLU A 145 -6.87 -8.13 30.84
C GLU A 145 -6.93 -7.37 29.48
N HIS A 146 -6.24 -7.88 28.46
CA HIS A 146 -6.32 -7.32 27.12
C HIS A 146 -7.74 -7.38 26.56
N ILE A 147 -8.43 -8.51 26.64
CA ILE A 147 -9.83 -8.66 26.19
C ILE A 147 -10.76 -7.72 26.98
N ARG A 148 -10.57 -7.60 28.29
CA ARG A 148 -11.35 -6.66 29.11
C ARG A 148 -11.20 -5.22 28.63
N ASN A 149 -9.96 -4.82 28.30
CA ASN A 149 -9.67 -3.51 27.72
C ASN A 149 -10.33 -3.34 26.34
N GLN A 150 -10.30 -4.35 25.48
CA GLN A 150 -10.97 -4.32 24.17
C GLN A 150 -12.48 -4.14 24.30
N VAL A 151 -13.12 -4.87 25.20
CA VAL A 151 -14.57 -4.74 25.49
C VAL A 151 -14.87 -3.35 26.06
N ALA A 152 -14.02 -2.82 26.94
CA ALA A 152 -14.19 -1.48 27.49
C ALA A 152 -14.08 -0.39 26.40
N ILE A 153 -13.13 -0.52 25.48
CA ILE A 153 -12.99 0.38 24.32
C ILE A 153 -14.21 0.25 23.40
N GLN A 154 -14.75 -0.95 23.21
CA GLN A 154 -15.98 -1.13 22.44
C GLN A 154 -17.17 -0.40 23.09
N HIS A 155 -17.34 -0.49 24.41
CA HIS A 155 -18.35 0.28 25.14
C HIS A 155 -18.11 1.80 25.03
N LEU A 156 -16.86 2.24 25.04
CA LEU A 156 -16.51 3.64 24.81
C LEU A 156 -16.96 4.10 23.42
N VAL A 157 -16.70 3.30 22.38
CA VAL A 157 -17.15 3.55 21.00
C VAL A 157 -18.68 3.65 20.93
N GLU A 158 -19.38 2.76 21.61
CA GLU A 158 -20.86 2.74 21.66
C GLU A 158 -21.41 3.96 22.40
N THR A 159 -20.79 4.35 23.48
CA THR A 159 -21.20 5.50 24.31
C THR A 159 -21.00 6.80 23.54
N VAL A 160 -19.80 7.06 23.04
CA VAL A 160 -19.46 8.24 22.26
C VAL A 160 -20.26 8.29 20.95
N GLY A 161 -20.41 7.16 20.30
CA GLY A 161 -21.14 7.02 19.05
C GLY A 161 -22.67 6.94 19.21
N SER A 162 -23.22 7.15 20.39
CA SER A 162 -24.67 7.03 20.66
C SER A 162 -25.55 7.91 19.76
N ALA A 163 -25.04 9.05 19.31
CA ALA A 163 -25.70 9.91 18.30
C ALA A 163 -26.03 9.19 16.99
N SER A 164 -25.39 8.04 16.70
CA SER A 164 -25.73 7.20 15.55
C SER A 164 -27.18 6.68 15.58
N ARG A 165 -27.81 6.63 16.75
CA ARG A 165 -29.22 6.23 16.90
C ARG A 165 -30.19 7.23 16.27
N MET A 166 -29.75 8.48 16.04
CA MET A 166 -30.54 9.51 15.37
C MET A 166 -30.70 9.30 13.86
N VAL A 167 -29.92 8.38 13.26
CA VAL A 167 -30.10 7.98 11.86
C VAL A 167 -31.45 7.30 11.68
N THR A 168 -32.31 7.93 10.88
CA THR A 168 -33.70 7.49 10.73
C THR A 168 -33.88 6.52 9.55
N PRO A 169 -34.88 5.61 9.61
CA PRO A 169 -35.20 4.75 8.47
C PRO A 169 -35.56 5.55 7.19
N ARG A 170 -36.19 6.73 7.36
CA ARG A 170 -36.57 7.59 6.23
C ARG A 170 -35.35 8.17 5.51
N GLU A 171 -34.35 8.63 6.25
CA GLU A 171 -33.08 9.13 5.71
C GLU A 171 -32.37 8.01 4.92
N VAL A 172 -32.20 6.84 5.53
CA VAL A 172 -31.55 5.69 4.89
C VAL A 172 -32.32 5.19 3.68
N ALA A 173 -33.65 5.20 3.71
CA ALA A 173 -34.46 4.83 2.56
C ALA A 173 -34.26 5.80 1.39
N ALA A 174 -34.15 7.10 1.66
CA ALA A 174 -33.88 8.11 0.64
C ALA A 174 -32.49 7.95 0.02
N ASP A 175 -31.47 7.72 0.86
CA ASP A 175 -30.11 7.47 0.40
C ASP A 175 -30.02 6.17 -0.39
N TYR A 176 -30.65 5.10 0.10
CA TYR A 176 -30.68 3.81 -0.60
C TYR A 176 -31.33 3.91 -1.98
N ARG A 177 -32.48 4.62 -2.10
CA ARG A 177 -33.11 4.85 -3.39
C ARG A 177 -32.19 5.61 -4.33
N ARG A 178 -31.59 6.70 -3.89
CA ARG A 178 -30.65 7.50 -4.68
C ARG A 178 -29.44 6.69 -5.16
N ASP A 179 -28.83 5.91 -4.27
CA ASP A 179 -27.57 5.22 -4.53
C ASP A 179 -27.79 3.92 -5.35
N ASN A 180 -29.00 3.35 -5.32
CA ASN A 180 -29.35 2.12 -6.03
C ASN A 180 -30.34 2.33 -7.16
N GLU A 181 -30.68 3.58 -7.50
CA GLU A 181 -31.44 3.92 -8.72
C GLU A 181 -30.64 3.41 -9.93
N ARG A 182 -31.29 2.62 -10.78
CA ARG A 182 -30.65 2.01 -11.94
C ARG A 182 -30.64 2.97 -13.13
N TRP A 183 -29.51 3.18 -13.73
CA TRP A 183 -29.31 4.09 -14.85
C TRP A 183 -29.13 3.30 -16.16
N VAL A 184 -29.92 3.62 -17.14
CA VAL A 184 -29.84 3.09 -18.51
C VAL A 184 -29.23 4.16 -19.38
N THR A 185 -28.02 3.88 -19.91
CA THR A 185 -27.22 4.89 -20.61
C THR A 185 -26.61 4.35 -21.90
N LYS A 186 -26.26 5.27 -22.81
CA LYS A 186 -25.49 5.03 -24.02
C LYS A 186 -24.39 6.07 -24.11
N ALA A 187 -23.23 5.73 -24.69
CA ALA A 187 -22.13 6.66 -24.87
C ALA A 187 -21.78 6.81 -26.35
N ALA A 188 -21.58 8.04 -26.79
CA ALA A 188 -20.95 8.36 -28.06
C ALA A 188 -19.49 8.63 -27.83
N LEU A 189 -18.59 7.82 -28.39
CA LEU A 189 -17.13 7.89 -28.20
C LEU A 189 -16.47 8.74 -29.25
N PHE A 190 -15.44 9.48 -28.83
CA PHE A 190 -14.58 10.33 -29.66
C PHE A 190 -13.13 9.91 -29.38
N SER A 191 -12.71 8.78 -29.99
CA SER A 191 -11.38 8.19 -29.76
C SER A 191 -10.28 9.01 -30.43
N LEU A 192 -9.12 9.12 -29.77
CA LEU A 192 -7.94 9.79 -30.30
C LEU A 192 -7.48 9.21 -31.64
N SER A 193 -7.60 7.87 -31.79
CA SER A 193 -7.22 7.15 -33.01
C SER A 193 -7.92 7.71 -34.26
N ASN A 194 -9.18 8.13 -34.13
CA ASN A 194 -9.96 8.67 -35.26
C ASN A 194 -9.45 10.05 -35.73
N HIS A 195 -8.69 10.75 -34.88
CA HIS A 195 -8.20 12.11 -35.15
C HIS A 195 -6.70 12.15 -35.41
N LEU A 196 -5.95 11.09 -35.06
CA LEU A 196 -4.50 11.04 -35.24
C LEU A 196 -4.05 11.09 -36.69
N ALA A 197 -4.79 10.43 -37.59
CA ALA A 197 -4.43 10.35 -39.01
C ALA A 197 -4.47 11.72 -39.74
N GLY A 198 -5.31 12.64 -39.26
CA GLY A 198 -5.49 13.98 -39.83
C GLY A 198 -4.48 15.02 -39.33
N VAL A 199 -3.63 14.67 -38.34
CA VAL A 199 -2.70 15.64 -37.77
C VAL A 199 -1.41 15.71 -38.56
N VAL A 200 -1.20 16.83 -39.27
CA VAL A 200 0.06 17.17 -39.92
C VAL A 200 0.88 18.05 -38.98
N ALA A 201 2.07 17.58 -38.63
CA ALA A 201 3.01 18.31 -37.77
C ALA A 201 3.94 19.17 -38.63
N LYS A 202 3.73 20.48 -38.62
CA LYS A 202 4.66 21.42 -39.30
C LYS A 202 5.88 21.70 -38.41
N PRO A 203 7.07 21.87 -38.97
CA PRO A 203 8.30 22.12 -38.18
C PRO A 203 8.16 23.30 -37.21
N GLU A 204 7.52 24.37 -37.63
CA GLU A 204 7.31 25.58 -36.82
C GLU A 204 6.40 25.32 -35.62
N ASP A 205 5.33 24.52 -35.80
CA ASP A 205 4.40 24.15 -34.73
C ASP A 205 5.10 23.24 -33.71
N LEU A 206 5.97 22.33 -34.17
CA LEU A 206 6.75 21.45 -33.29
C LEU A 206 7.77 22.24 -32.45
N SER A 207 8.47 23.20 -33.06
CA SER A 207 9.42 24.05 -32.33
C SER A 207 8.69 24.88 -31.24
N ARG A 208 7.55 25.47 -31.62
CA ARG A 208 6.70 26.22 -30.65
C ARG A 208 6.16 25.32 -29.55
N PHE A 209 5.68 24.11 -29.89
CA PHE A 209 5.20 23.15 -28.94
C PHE A 209 6.25 22.72 -27.93
N TYR A 210 7.47 22.43 -28.42
CA TYR A 210 8.61 22.12 -27.58
C TYR A 210 8.97 23.30 -26.66
N SER A 211 9.08 24.50 -27.17
CA SER A 211 9.44 25.70 -26.39
C SER A 211 8.42 25.98 -25.28
N ASN A 212 7.13 25.83 -25.58
CA ASN A 212 6.07 26.04 -24.58
C ASN A 212 6.02 24.94 -23.51
N ARG A 213 6.61 23.78 -23.77
CA ARG A 213 6.56 22.61 -22.89
C ARG A 213 7.96 22.09 -22.53
N ILE A 214 8.97 22.94 -22.59
CA ILE A 214 10.37 22.58 -22.37
C ILE A 214 10.61 21.88 -21.05
N ALA A 215 9.84 22.23 -19.99
CA ALA A 215 9.91 21.62 -18.68
C ALA A 215 9.53 20.12 -18.69
N PHE A 216 8.64 19.68 -19.59
CA PHE A 216 8.25 18.27 -19.73
C PHE A 216 9.32 17.41 -20.40
N TYR A 217 10.22 18.04 -21.17
CA TYR A 217 11.32 17.36 -21.84
C TYR A 217 12.61 17.37 -21.02
N ARG A 218 12.63 18.10 -19.90
CA ARG A 218 13.79 18.15 -19.01
C ARG A 218 14.14 16.73 -18.53
N ILE A 219 15.38 16.34 -18.73
CA ILE A 219 15.94 15.12 -18.18
C ILE A 219 16.33 15.41 -16.73
N PRO A 220 15.76 14.73 -15.74
CA PRO A 220 16.14 14.95 -14.35
C PRO A 220 17.57 14.48 -14.08
N GLU A 221 18.09 14.79 -12.90
CA GLU A 221 19.39 14.28 -12.43
C GLU A 221 19.46 12.76 -12.56
N ARG A 222 20.59 12.28 -13.08
CA ARG A 222 20.88 10.86 -13.27
C ARG A 222 22.18 10.51 -12.56
N THR A 223 22.24 9.33 -12.04
CA THR A 223 23.41 8.79 -11.35
C THR A 223 24.07 7.73 -12.24
N VAL A 224 25.39 7.72 -12.26
CA VAL A 224 26.20 6.64 -12.84
C VAL A 224 27.01 6.04 -11.73
N LEU A 225 26.93 4.71 -11.58
CA LEU A 225 27.71 3.95 -10.63
C LEU A 225 28.75 3.11 -11.35
N VAL A 226 29.88 2.91 -10.69
CA VAL A 226 30.73 1.74 -10.88
C VAL A 226 30.49 0.78 -9.70
N TYR A 227 30.62 -0.51 -9.94
CA TYR A 227 30.41 -1.48 -8.88
C TYR A 227 31.26 -2.73 -9.10
N VAL A 228 31.58 -3.41 -8.01
CA VAL A 228 32.12 -4.76 -8.01
C VAL A 228 31.07 -5.72 -7.48
N ARG A 229 31.04 -6.94 -8.02
CA ARG A 229 30.09 -7.97 -7.64
C ARG A 229 30.84 -9.27 -7.32
N PHE A 230 30.60 -9.77 -6.13
CA PHE A 230 31.13 -11.01 -5.61
C PHE A 230 30.06 -12.09 -5.73
N ASP A 231 30.18 -12.93 -6.75
CA ASP A 231 29.19 -13.96 -7.04
C ASP A 231 29.46 -15.20 -6.19
N ALA A 232 28.43 -15.72 -5.51
CA ALA A 232 28.51 -16.94 -4.72
C ALA A 232 28.98 -18.15 -5.57
N THR A 233 28.68 -18.15 -6.85
CA THR A 233 29.11 -19.20 -7.79
C THR A 233 30.62 -19.37 -7.88
N ASN A 234 31.39 -18.31 -7.62
CA ASN A 234 32.87 -18.35 -7.60
C ASN A 234 33.43 -19.07 -6.36
N HIS A 235 32.61 -19.24 -5.32
CA HIS A 235 33.01 -19.81 -4.02
C HIS A 235 32.40 -21.19 -3.74
N VAL A 236 31.67 -21.77 -4.69
CA VAL A 236 31.00 -23.07 -4.51
C VAL A 236 32.00 -24.18 -4.18
N ALA A 237 33.13 -24.27 -4.90
CA ALA A 237 34.15 -25.29 -4.65
C ALA A 237 34.79 -25.16 -3.26
N GLU A 238 35.03 -23.94 -2.81
CA GLU A 238 35.58 -23.67 -1.47
C GLU A 238 34.55 -24.01 -0.37
N ALA A 239 33.31 -23.63 -0.57
CA ALA A 239 32.21 -23.98 0.34
C ALA A 239 32.00 -25.48 0.44
N GLU A 240 32.11 -26.22 -0.68
CA GLU A 240 32.01 -27.67 -0.70
C GLU A 240 33.17 -28.32 0.06
N ALA A 241 34.40 -27.81 -0.09
CA ALA A 241 35.56 -28.28 0.64
C ALA A 241 35.45 -28.03 2.16
N LEU A 242 34.83 -26.92 2.58
CA LEU A 242 34.57 -26.64 3.99
C LEU A 242 33.50 -27.58 4.56
N ILE A 243 32.41 -27.81 3.84
CA ILE A 243 31.35 -28.75 4.23
C ILE A 243 31.89 -30.17 4.35
N ALA A 244 32.76 -30.60 3.40
CA ALA A 244 33.36 -31.94 3.43
C ALA A 244 34.26 -32.17 4.62
N LYS A 245 34.92 -31.14 5.16
CA LYS A 245 35.74 -31.20 6.36
C LYS A 245 34.94 -31.17 7.67
N GLU A 246 33.69 -30.83 7.60
CA GLU A 246 32.85 -30.65 8.78
C GLU A 246 32.29 -31.99 9.28
N ALA A 247 32.83 -32.47 10.39
CA ALA A 247 32.37 -33.70 11.03
C ALA A 247 30.89 -33.60 11.44
N GLY A 248 30.07 -34.57 11.03
CA GLY A 248 28.66 -34.62 11.41
C GLY A 248 27.71 -33.78 10.54
N PHE A 249 28.15 -33.19 9.43
CA PHE A 249 27.30 -32.42 8.52
C PHE A 249 26.07 -33.22 8.05
N THR A 250 26.25 -34.47 7.65
CA THR A 250 25.15 -35.35 7.23
C THR A 250 24.12 -35.55 8.35
N ASN A 251 24.56 -35.73 9.59
CA ASN A 251 23.67 -35.89 10.73
C ASN A 251 22.84 -34.60 10.98
N ARG A 252 23.43 -33.44 10.77
CA ARG A 252 22.71 -32.15 10.90
C ARG A 252 21.68 -31.96 9.78
N LEU A 253 21.96 -32.41 8.55
CA LEU A 253 20.96 -32.38 7.48
C LEU A 253 19.75 -33.25 7.85
N GLU A 254 20.00 -34.46 8.38
CA GLU A 254 18.92 -35.34 8.82
C GLU A 254 18.13 -34.78 10.00
N GLU A 255 18.83 -34.15 10.96
CA GLU A 255 18.22 -33.47 12.09
C GLU A 255 17.32 -32.31 11.62
N PHE A 256 17.82 -31.47 10.71
CA PHE A 256 17.07 -30.36 10.13
C PHE A 256 15.82 -30.84 9.37
N TYR A 257 15.97 -31.92 8.57
CA TYR A 257 14.83 -32.55 7.90
C TYR A 257 13.78 -33.04 8.90
N ARG A 258 14.21 -33.69 9.98
CA ARG A 258 13.32 -34.21 11.04
C ARG A 258 12.58 -33.09 11.77
N GLN A 259 13.29 -32.01 12.10
CA GLN A 259 12.70 -30.86 12.80
C GLN A 259 11.65 -30.12 11.94
N ARG A 260 11.89 -29.99 10.63
CA ARG A 260 10.96 -29.32 9.71
C ARG A 260 9.79 -30.21 9.28
N GLY A 261 9.96 -31.52 9.31
CA GLY A 261 8.99 -32.49 8.81
C GLY A 261 8.97 -32.61 7.28
N ALA A 262 8.56 -33.78 6.78
CA ALA A 262 8.55 -34.08 5.34
C ALA A 262 7.67 -33.13 4.52
N GLU A 263 6.55 -32.69 5.09
CA GLU A 263 5.59 -31.78 4.45
C GLU A 263 6.16 -30.38 4.11
N ALA A 264 7.27 -29.99 4.73
CA ALA A 264 7.93 -28.71 4.47
C ALA A 264 8.74 -28.70 3.16
N PHE A 265 9.00 -29.89 2.59
CA PHE A 265 9.84 -30.04 1.39
C PHE A 265 9.00 -30.49 0.21
N ARG A 266 8.66 -29.54 -0.67
CA ARG A 266 7.82 -29.77 -1.85
C ARG A 266 8.57 -29.42 -3.13
N ASP A 267 8.17 -30.06 -4.22
CA ASP A 267 8.62 -29.71 -5.57
C ASP A 267 7.82 -28.52 -6.15
N GLU A 268 8.12 -28.13 -7.38
CA GLU A 268 7.45 -27.04 -8.10
C GLU A 268 5.94 -27.31 -8.34
N ASN A 269 5.50 -28.57 -8.25
CA ASN A 269 4.11 -28.99 -8.40
C ASN A 269 3.40 -29.22 -7.05
N ASP A 270 3.96 -28.69 -5.95
CA ASP A 270 3.43 -28.79 -4.58
C ASP A 270 3.37 -30.24 -4.03
N LYS A 271 4.09 -31.18 -4.63
CA LYS A 271 4.18 -32.58 -4.19
C LYS A 271 5.33 -32.73 -3.18
N VAL A 272 5.07 -33.45 -2.08
CA VAL A 272 6.08 -33.74 -1.06
C VAL A 272 7.23 -34.56 -1.66
N LEU A 273 8.47 -34.08 -1.44
CA LEU A 273 9.68 -34.73 -1.92
C LEU A 273 9.99 -36.00 -1.12
N ALA A 274 10.55 -37.00 -1.78
CA ALA A 274 11.14 -38.15 -1.10
C ALA A 274 12.31 -37.68 -0.20
N LYS A 275 12.57 -38.40 0.92
CA LYS A 275 13.60 -38.04 1.91
C LYS A 275 14.95 -37.71 1.28
N GLU A 276 15.41 -38.54 0.35
CA GLU A 276 16.70 -38.37 -0.33
C GLU A 276 16.74 -37.13 -1.21
N ALA A 277 15.63 -36.78 -1.84
CA ALA A 277 15.49 -35.55 -2.65
C ALA A 277 15.44 -34.29 -1.74
N ALA A 278 14.73 -34.39 -0.61
CA ALA A 278 14.68 -33.32 0.39
C ALA A 278 16.05 -33.06 1.01
N LEU A 279 16.79 -34.11 1.38
CA LEU A 279 18.15 -33.98 1.92
C LEU A 279 19.13 -33.38 0.90
N ARG A 280 19.00 -33.74 -0.40
CA ARG A 280 19.77 -33.06 -1.47
C ARG A 280 19.44 -31.59 -1.55
N LYS A 281 18.17 -31.23 -1.57
CA LYS A 281 17.74 -29.83 -1.59
C LYS A 281 18.28 -29.04 -0.40
N ILE A 282 18.23 -29.59 0.81
CA ILE A 282 18.79 -28.95 2.02
C ILE A 282 20.31 -28.78 1.89
N ARG A 283 21.03 -29.80 1.35
CA ARG A 283 22.46 -29.72 1.10
C ARG A 283 22.80 -28.62 0.09
N ASP A 284 22.07 -28.55 -1.02
CA ASP A 284 22.29 -27.56 -2.07
C ASP A 284 22.01 -26.13 -1.56
N GLU A 285 20.96 -25.96 -0.74
CA GLU A 285 20.68 -24.71 -0.06
C GLU A 285 21.79 -24.32 0.94
N ALA A 286 22.28 -25.28 1.73
CA ALA A 286 23.39 -25.05 2.66
C ALA A 286 24.69 -24.68 1.92
N LEU A 287 24.97 -25.35 0.79
CA LEU A 287 26.11 -25.03 -0.07
C LEU A 287 26.01 -23.62 -0.65
N ALA A 288 24.85 -23.25 -1.18
CA ALA A 288 24.60 -21.92 -1.71
C ALA A 288 24.77 -20.82 -0.63
N GLN A 289 24.26 -21.06 0.59
CA GLN A 289 24.45 -20.15 1.73
C GLN A 289 25.91 -20.07 2.18
N GLY A 290 26.63 -21.19 2.20
CA GLY A 290 28.07 -21.24 2.49
C GLY A 290 28.88 -20.45 1.47
N ALA A 291 28.61 -20.64 0.18
CA ALA A 291 29.25 -19.92 -0.91
C ALA A 291 28.94 -18.39 -0.87
N LEU A 292 27.71 -18.02 -0.56
CA LEU A 292 27.33 -16.60 -0.38
C LEU A 292 28.03 -15.98 0.84
N SER A 293 28.20 -16.74 1.93
CA SER A 293 28.96 -16.29 3.10
C SER A 293 30.42 -16.01 2.77
N LEU A 294 31.05 -16.85 1.96
CA LEU A 294 32.43 -16.62 1.48
C LEU A 294 32.52 -15.39 0.57
N ALA A 295 31.59 -15.24 -0.36
CA ALA A 295 31.49 -14.05 -1.22
C ALA A 295 31.33 -12.77 -0.37
N ARG A 296 30.54 -12.84 0.70
CA ARG A 296 30.38 -11.72 1.64
C ARG A 296 31.68 -11.42 2.41
N GLN A 297 32.39 -12.43 2.87
CA GLN A 297 33.68 -12.23 3.52
C GLN A 297 34.71 -11.58 2.58
N GLU A 298 34.71 -11.96 1.30
CA GLU A 298 35.56 -11.31 0.30
C GLU A 298 35.14 -9.85 0.05
N ALA A 299 33.83 -9.57 -0.04
CA ALA A 299 33.31 -8.23 -0.15
C ALA A 299 33.65 -7.35 1.06
N ILE A 300 33.60 -7.91 2.29
CA ILE A 300 34.02 -7.20 3.50
C ILE A 300 35.51 -6.87 3.44
N ARG A 301 36.39 -7.83 3.08
CA ARG A 301 37.84 -7.58 2.93
C ARG A 301 38.11 -6.49 1.88
N PHE A 302 37.36 -6.49 0.78
CA PHE A 302 37.44 -5.43 -0.23
C PHE A 302 37.03 -4.07 0.35
N ASN A 303 35.95 -4.03 1.12
CA ASN A 303 35.45 -2.82 1.77
C ASN A 303 36.44 -2.28 2.81
N ASP A 304 37.06 -3.16 3.59
CA ASP A 304 38.08 -2.79 4.58
C ASP A 304 39.34 -2.19 3.89
N GLU A 305 39.74 -2.75 2.77
CA GLU A 305 40.85 -2.20 1.95
C GLU A 305 40.51 -0.79 1.42
N LEU A 306 39.25 -0.56 1.00
CA LEU A 306 38.81 0.77 0.61
C LEU A 306 38.78 1.73 1.81
N GLY A 307 38.31 1.27 2.97
CA GLY A 307 38.27 2.06 4.19
C GLY A 307 39.66 2.47 4.73
N ALA A 308 40.68 1.72 4.37
CA ALA A 308 42.06 2.06 4.71
C ALA A 308 42.64 3.23 3.86
N LEU A 309 41.96 3.60 2.75
CA LEU A 309 42.39 4.69 1.88
C LEU A 309 41.92 6.04 2.45
N THR A 310 42.78 7.04 2.44
CA THR A 310 42.43 8.40 2.91
C THR A 310 41.36 9.07 2.01
N ASN A 311 41.32 8.71 0.73
CA ASN A 311 40.35 9.23 -0.23
C ASN A 311 40.03 8.15 -1.27
N VAL A 312 38.76 7.75 -1.34
CA VAL A 312 38.29 6.72 -2.26
C VAL A 312 37.75 7.38 -3.52
N THR A 313 38.60 7.40 -4.55
CA THR A 313 38.23 7.86 -5.89
C THR A 313 37.81 6.68 -6.78
N PRO A 314 37.10 6.90 -7.91
CA PRO A 314 36.81 5.83 -8.88
C PRO A 314 38.06 5.10 -9.39
N SER A 315 39.20 5.79 -9.49
CA SER A 315 40.48 5.17 -9.88
C SER A 315 41.04 4.28 -8.77
N ALA A 316 40.96 4.72 -7.49
CA ALA A 316 41.36 3.91 -6.35
C ALA A 316 40.47 2.66 -6.21
N PHE A 317 39.18 2.82 -6.40
CA PHE A 317 38.21 1.70 -6.42
C PHE A 317 38.54 0.68 -7.52
N ALA A 318 38.88 1.15 -8.74
CA ALA A 318 39.27 0.29 -9.85
C ALA A 318 40.59 -0.46 -9.59
N LEU A 319 41.58 0.20 -8.93
CA LEU A 319 42.83 -0.44 -8.53
C LEU A 319 42.59 -1.54 -7.48
N THR A 320 41.74 -1.27 -6.51
CA THR A 320 41.36 -2.26 -5.49
C THR A 320 40.62 -3.43 -6.15
N ALA A 321 39.70 -3.17 -7.10
CA ALA A 321 39.02 -4.22 -7.85
C ALA A 321 40.01 -5.12 -8.61
N SER A 322 41.04 -4.54 -9.22
CA SER A 322 42.09 -5.28 -9.91
C SER A 322 42.93 -6.13 -8.96
N LYS A 323 43.23 -5.63 -7.75
CA LYS A 323 43.96 -6.37 -6.70
C LYS A 323 43.19 -7.62 -6.23
N PHE A 324 41.87 -7.49 -6.10
CA PHE A 324 40.97 -8.60 -5.76
C PHE A 324 40.58 -9.47 -6.96
N LYS A 325 41.04 -9.12 -8.18
CA LYS A 325 40.68 -9.79 -9.44
C LYS A 325 39.19 -9.83 -9.71
N VAL A 326 38.43 -8.86 -9.21
CA VAL A 326 36.99 -8.75 -9.39
C VAL A 326 36.72 -7.75 -10.53
N PRO A 327 35.89 -8.10 -11.53
CA PRO A 327 35.61 -7.22 -12.64
C PRO A 327 34.85 -5.96 -12.21
N LEU A 328 35.38 -4.80 -12.59
CA LEU A 328 34.70 -3.53 -12.44
C LEU A 328 33.59 -3.42 -13.51
N ARG A 329 32.37 -3.11 -13.07
CA ARG A 329 31.22 -2.90 -13.94
C ARG A 329 30.72 -1.46 -13.79
N SER A 330 30.11 -0.91 -14.83
CA SER A 330 29.47 0.41 -14.81
C SER A 330 28.01 0.32 -15.20
N THR A 331 27.19 1.16 -14.62
CA THR A 331 25.78 1.27 -14.99
C THR A 331 25.62 2.27 -16.15
N THR A 332 24.52 2.14 -16.89
CA THR A 332 24.01 3.26 -17.67
C THR A 332 23.50 4.35 -16.73
N PRO A 333 23.44 5.63 -17.17
CA PRO A 333 22.83 6.70 -16.36
C PRO A 333 21.38 6.36 -16.01
N PHE A 334 21.02 6.37 -14.72
CA PHE A 334 19.68 6.05 -14.21
C PHE A 334 19.18 7.12 -13.25
N ARG A 335 17.88 7.21 -13.08
CA ARG A 335 17.24 8.09 -12.11
C ARG A 335 17.11 7.39 -10.76
N ASN A 336 17.06 8.19 -9.71
CA ASN A 336 16.79 7.63 -8.38
C ASN A 336 15.46 6.85 -8.37
N GLY A 337 15.52 5.59 -7.91
CA GLY A 337 14.37 4.69 -7.89
C GLY A 337 14.13 3.89 -9.18
N GLU A 338 14.87 4.13 -10.26
CA GLU A 338 14.85 3.26 -11.45
C GLU A 338 15.54 1.92 -11.17
N ARG A 339 15.08 0.88 -11.84
CA ARG A 339 15.76 -0.41 -11.84
C ARG A 339 17.13 -0.29 -12.49
N ILE A 340 18.14 -0.87 -11.85
CA ILE A 340 19.50 -0.90 -12.36
C ILE A 340 19.77 -2.31 -12.88
N ALA A 341 19.96 -2.44 -14.20
CA ALA A 341 20.22 -3.73 -14.82
C ALA A 341 21.43 -4.43 -14.19
N GLY A 342 21.28 -5.68 -13.82
CA GLY A 342 22.30 -6.50 -13.15
C GLY A 342 22.42 -6.30 -11.64
N LEU A 343 21.65 -5.36 -11.06
CA LEU A 343 21.52 -5.13 -9.62
C LEU A 343 20.07 -5.28 -9.16
N ASP A 344 19.27 -6.01 -9.91
CA ASP A 344 17.92 -6.39 -9.53
C ASP A 344 17.96 -7.20 -8.22
N ASN A 345 16.96 -7.01 -7.37
CA ASN A 345 16.82 -7.73 -6.09
C ASN A 345 17.91 -7.44 -5.04
N VAL A 346 18.66 -6.33 -5.16
CA VAL A 346 19.57 -5.87 -4.10
C VAL A 346 18.80 -5.07 -3.06
N GLN A 347 18.74 -5.57 -1.83
CA GLN A 347 17.97 -4.94 -0.76
C GLN A 347 18.55 -3.58 -0.36
N GLY A 348 17.70 -2.56 -0.32
CA GLY A 348 18.10 -1.21 0.11
C GLY A 348 18.97 -0.43 -0.88
N LEU A 349 19.24 -0.96 -2.09
CA LEU A 349 20.11 -0.32 -3.08
C LEU A 349 19.70 1.13 -3.38
N ALA A 350 18.43 1.36 -3.70
CA ALA A 350 17.94 2.68 -4.07
C ALA A 350 18.16 3.73 -2.96
N GLN A 351 17.94 3.36 -1.70
CA GLN A 351 18.15 4.25 -0.55
C GLN A 351 19.63 4.55 -0.33
N ARG A 352 20.49 3.52 -0.42
CA ARG A 352 21.93 3.66 -0.25
C ARG A 352 22.55 4.48 -1.38
N VAL A 353 22.14 4.24 -2.62
CA VAL A 353 22.61 5.00 -3.78
C VAL A 353 22.18 6.48 -3.71
N ALA A 354 20.97 6.76 -3.24
CA ALA A 354 20.50 8.13 -3.07
C ALA A 354 21.34 8.95 -2.08
N SER A 355 21.93 8.29 -1.07
CA SER A 355 22.79 8.94 -0.07
C SER A 355 24.24 9.14 -0.52
N LEU A 356 24.67 8.53 -1.64
CA LEU A 356 26.04 8.67 -2.13
C LEU A 356 26.35 10.12 -2.58
N ASN A 357 27.51 10.58 -2.18
CA ASN A 357 28.02 11.91 -2.54
C ASN A 357 29.56 11.86 -2.57
N ALA A 358 30.23 13.00 -2.73
CA ALA A 358 31.69 13.08 -2.81
C ALA A 358 32.39 12.68 -1.50
N GLU A 359 31.74 12.86 -0.34
CA GLU A 359 32.31 12.52 0.97
C GLU A 359 32.08 11.04 1.30
N THR A 360 30.96 10.49 0.88
CA THR A 360 30.58 9.07 1.03
C THR A 360 30.33 8.45 -0.34
N PRO A 361 31.40 8.18 -1.13
CA PRO A 361 31.24 7.83 -2.53
C PRO A 361 30.84 6.38 -2.78
N TYR A 362 30.93 5.48 -1.83
CA TYR A 362 30.58 4.07 -1.96
C TYR A 362 29.75 3.59 -0.76
N THR A 363 29.14 2.42 -0.89
CA THR A 363 28.35 1.80 0.18
C THR A 363 29.14 0.67 0.85
N GLU A 364 28.68 0.27 2.02
CA GLU A 364 28.98 -1.06 2.57
C GLU A 364 28.50 -2.16 1.62
N PRO A 365 29.00 -3.41 1.76
CA PRO A 365 28.51 -4.55 0.99
C PRO A 365 26.99 -4.72 1.08
N LEU A 366 26.32 -4.83 -0.05
CA LEU A 366 24.86 -5.02 -0.14
C LEU A 366 24.57 -6.41 -0.69
N ASP A 367 23.60 -7.08 -0.10
CA ASP A 367 23.16 -8.42 -0.51
C ASP A 367 22.21 -8.40 -1.68
N GLY A 368 22.55 -9.18 -2.70
CA GLY A 368 21.68 -9.55 -3.80
C GLY A 368 21.33 -11.05 -3.75
N GLU A 369 20.61 -11.50 -4.74
CA GLU A 369 20.25 -12.92 -4.88
C GLU A 369 21.45 -13.72 -5.43
N GLY A 370 22.14 -14.43 -4.53
CA GLY A 370 23.33 -15.22 -4.86
C GLY A 370 24.61 -14.41 -5.10
N PHE A 371 24.68 -13.15 -4.70
CA PHE A 371 25.85 -12.30 -4.80
C PHE A 371 25.88 -11.19 -3.76
N VAL A 372 27.03 -10.58 -3.59
CA VAL A 372 27.21 -9.35 -2.80
C VAL A 372 27.79 -8.28 -3.72
N VAL A 373 27.31 -7.04 -3.59
CA VAL A 373 27.73 -5.93 -4.45
C VAL A 373 28.17 -4.73 -3.61
N ILE A 374 29.19 -4.04 -4.08
CA ILE A 374 29.63 -2.74 -3.52
C ILE A 374 29.54 -1.71 -4.66
N PRO A 375 28.50 -0.90 -4.69
CA PRO A 375 28.38 0.21 -5.62
C PRO A 375 29.15 1.44 -5.12
N MET A 376 29.74 2.16 -6.06
CA MET A 376 30.40 3.43 -5.88
C MET A 376 29.85 4.46 -6.87
N LEU A 377 29.68 5.69 -6.41
CA LEU A 377 29.32 6.83 -7.25
C LEU A 377 30.45 7.15 -8.24
N GLN A 378 30.19 7.01 -9.51
CA GLN A 378 31.10 7.48 -10.54
C GLN A 378 30.86 8.96 -10.82
N THR A 379 29.62 9.34 -11.09
CA THR A 379 29.23 10.73 -11.33
C THR A 379 27.73 10.93 -11.17
N LYS A 380 27.33 12.16 -10.82
CA LYS A 380 25.96 12.64 -10.94
C LYS A 380 25.86 13.59 -12.11
N LEU A 381 25.02 13.23 -13.08
CA LEU A 381 24.73 14.07 -14.24
C LEU A 381 23.64 15.07 -13.85
N PRO A 382 23.90 16.37 -13.92
CA PRO A 382 22.91 17.37 -13.53
C PRO A 382 21.68 17.29 -14.44
N PRO A 383 20.55 17.82 -13.98
CA PRO A 383 19.38 17.94 -14.83
C PRO A 383 19.69 18.78 -16.07
N GLU A 384 19.30 18.30 -17.22
CA GLU A 384 19.55 18.98 -18.49
C GLU A 384 18.25 19.18 -19.28
N VAL A 385 18.23 20.21 -20.13
CA VAL A 385 17.19 20.40 -21.14
C VAL A 385 17.75 19.92 -22.45
N PRO A 386 17.28 18.78 -22.99
CA PRO A 386 17.78 18.27 -24.28
C PRO A 386 17.44 19.24 -25.39
N SER A 387 18.25 19.29 -26.45
CA SER A 387 17.92 20.07 -27.65
C SER A 387 16.63 19.53 -28.32
N PHE A 388 15.95 20.39 -29.07
CA PHE A 388 14.77 19.97 -29.84
C PHE A 388 15.06 18.77 -30.74
N GLU A 389 16.22 18.76 -31.43
CA GLU A 389 16.61 17.66 -32.30
C GLU A 389 16.77 16.33 -31.57
N THR A 390 17.29 16.37 -30.34
CA THR A 390 17.45 15.16 -29.51
C THR A 390 16.12 14.51 -29.14
N VAL A 391 15.06 15.31 -28.95
CA VAL A 391 13.74 14.83 -28.54
C VAL A 391 12.67 14.95 -29.62
N ARG A 392 13.08 15.25 -30.86
CA ARG A 392 12.18 15.55 -31.97
C ARG A 392 11.09 14.52 -32.20
N GLU A 393 11.43 13.25 -32.21
CA GLU A 393 10.46 12.17 -32.42
C GLU A 393 9.40 12.16 -31.31
N ARG A 394 9.84 12.34 -30.08
CA ARG A 394 8.93 12.43 -28.92
C ARG A 394 8.05 13.68 -29.03
N VAL A 395 8.61 14.83 -29.39
CA VAL A 395 7.86 16.07 -29.60
C VAL A 395 6.81 15.90 -30.68
N VAL A 396 7.13 15.23 -31.80
CA VAL A 396 6.18 14.92 -32.88
C VAL A 396 5.02 14.07 -32.37
N GLN A 397 5.31 13.02 -31.60
CA GLN A 397 4.29 12.15 -31.03
C GLN A 397 3.41 12.91 -30.03
N ASP A 398 4.00 13.64 -29.10
CA ASP A 398 3.29 14.41 -28.09
C ASP A 398 2.41 15.50 -28.74
N HIS A 399 2.92 16.21 -29.76
CA HIS A 399 2.17 17.20 -30.50
C HIS A 399 0.99 16.57 -31.25
N ARG A 400 1.20 15.41 -31.90
CA ARG A 400 0.10 14.71 -32.61
C ARG A 400 -0.99 14.27 -31.62
N MET A 401 -0.61 13.73 -30.47
CA MET A 401 -1.54 13.33 -29.42
C MET A 401 -2.32 14.54 -28.86
N ASP A 402 -1.64 15.66 -28.63
CA ASP A 402 -2.26 16.89 -28.14
C ASP A 402 -3.29 17.45 -29.14
N ARG A 403 -2.94 17.49 -30.43
CA ARG A 403 -3.84 17.93 -31.50
C ARG A 403 -5.01 16.98 -31.70
N ALA A 404 -4.77 15.67 -31.66
CA ALA A 404 -5.83 14.67 -31.74
C ALA A 404 -6.82 14.79 -30.57
N ARG A 405 -6.30 15.04 -29.34
CA ARG A 405 -7.13 15.26 -28.16
C ARG A 405 -7.99 16.52 -28.28
N ALA A 406 -7.39 17.61 -28.77
CA ALA A 406 -8.14 18.85 -29.03
C ALA A 406 -9.24 18.64 -30.08
N ALA A 407 -8.94 17.92 -31.16
CA ALA A 407 -9.91 17.62 -32.22
C ALA A 407 -11.04 16.68 -31.71
N ALA A 408 -10.71 15.66 -30.92
CA ALA A 408 -11.71 14.77 -30.30
C ALA A 408 -12.64 15.56 -29.36
N ARG A 409 -12.10 16.47 -28.55
CA ARG A 409 -12.87 17.34 -27.67
C ARG A 409 -13.78 18.26 -28.48
N GLU A 410 -13.28 18.94 -29.49
CA GLU A 410 -14.06 19.81 -30.34
C GLU A 410 -15.23 19.04 -31.04
N ALA A 411 -14.93 17.84 -31.56
CA ALA A 411 -15.93 16.97 -32.15
C ALA A 411 -16.98 16.55 -31.12
N GLY A 412 -16.58 16.20 -29.92
CA GLY A 412 -17.49 15.81 -28.82
C GLY A 412 -18.35 16.97 -28.30
N GLU A 413 -17.80 18.17 -28.21
CA GLU A 413 -18.56 19.37 -27.83
C GLU A 413 -19.59 19.76 -28.90
N LYS A 414 -19.21 19.72 -30.17
CA LYS A 414 -20.14 19.90 -31.29
C LYS A 414 -21.26 18.85 -31.30
N PHE A 415 -20.87 17.60 -31.05
CA PHE A 415 -21.84 16.52 -30.93
C PHE A 415 -22.80 16.73 -29.75
N HIS A 416 -22.33 17.15 -28.60
CA HIS A 416 -23.17 17.45 -27.44
C HIS A 416 -24.25 18.46 -27.78
N VAL A 417 -23.88 19.59 -28.40
CA VAL A 417 -24.85 20.62 -28.85
C VAL A 417 -25.86 20.06 -29.87
N ALA A 418 -25.38 19.27 -30.83
CA ALA A 418 -26.24 18.64 -31.83
C ALA A 418 -27.18 17.59 -31.20
N ALA A 419 -26.70 16.87 -30.19
CA ALA A 419 -27.50 15.88 -29.47
C ALA A 419 -28.58 16.53 -28.61
N GLU A 420 -28.27 17.62 -27.90
CA GLU A 420 -29.30 18.38 -27.17
C GLU A 420 -30.41 18.90 -28.10
N ALA A 421 -30.04 19.53 -29.21
CA ALA A 421 -30.99 20.04 -30.16
C ALA A 421 -31.81 18.91 -30.83
N GLY A 422 -31.16 17.80 -31.19
CA GLY A 422 -31.79 16.64 -31.79
C GLY A 422 -32.80 15.95 -30.87
N LEU A 423 -32.43 15.75 -29.62
CA LEU A 423 -33.33 15.16 -28.61
C LEU A 423 -34.53 16.07 -28.32
N ALA A 424 -34.30 17.39 -28.22
CA ALA A 424 -35.38 18.37 -28.08
C ALA A 424 -36.37 18.36 -29.28
N ALA A 425 -35.86 18.03 -30.49
CA ALA A 425 -36.66 17.83 -31.69
C ALA A 425 -37.29 16.41 -31.84
N GLY A 426 -37.16 15.55 -30.78
CA GLY A 426 -37.76 14.21 -30.77
C GLY A 426 -36.95 13.15 -31.55
N LYS A 427 -35.72 13.43 -31.99
CA LYS A 427 -34.85 12.46 -32.66
C LYS A 427 -34.27 11.47 -31.65
N ARG A 428 -34.05 10.22 -32.11
CA ARG A 428 -33.40 9.23 -31.25
C ARG A 428 -31.87 9.50 -31.18
N PHE A 429 -31.28 9.28 -30.02
CA PHE A 429 -29.85 9.48 -29.82
C PHE A 429 -28.98 8.67 -30.81
N ALA A 430 -29.39 7.45 -31.14
CA ALA A 430 -28.71 6.62 -32.13
C ALA A 430 -28.68 7.24 -33.54
N ASP A 431 -29.78 7.88 -33.96
CA ASP A 431 -29.86 8.52 -35.28
C ASP A 431 -28.97 9.77 -35.33
N ILE A 432 -28.89 10.50 -34.22
CA ILE A 432 -28.02 11.66 -34.10
C ILE A 432 -26.53 11.21 -34.12
N ALA A 433 -26.21 10.14 -33.40
CA ALA A 433 -24.86 9.57 -33.39
C ALA A 433 -24.42 9.11 -34.79
N ALA A 434 -25.30 8.42 -35.50
CA ALA A 434 -25.06 7.98 -36.88
C ALA A 434 -24.85 9.16 -37.85
N ALA A 435 -25.68 10.21 -37.77
CA ALA A 435 -25.56 11.40 -38.59
C ALA A 435 -24.24 12.15 -38.40
N GLN A 436 -23.71 12.13 -37.19
CA GLN A 436 -22.42 12.75 -36.80
C GLN A 436 -21.22 11.79 -36.89
N LYS A 437 -21.43 10.55 -37.39
CA LYS A 437 -20.41 9.48 -37.47
C LYS A 437 -19.72 9.19 -36.13
N ALA A 438 -20.42 9.38 -35.00
CA ALA A 438 -19.90 9.06 -33.67
C ALA A 438 -20.05 7.56 -33.41
N THR A 439 -19.04 6.97 -32.76
CA THR A 439 -19.08 5.56 -32.35
C THR A 439 -19.99 5.39 -31.15
N LEU A 440 -21.14 4.74 -31.35
CA LEU A 440 -22.11 4.50 -30.29
C LEU A 440 -21.77 3.20 -29.55
N VAL A 441 -21.77 3.26 -28.21
CA VAL A 441 -21.56 2.13 -27.32
C VAL A 441 -22.72 2.06 -26.31
N ASN A 442 -23.28 0.88 -26.13
CA ASN A 442 -24.22 0.62 -25.05
C ASN A 442 -23.44 0.44 -23.75
N VAL A 443 -23.82 1.18 -22.74
CA VAL A 443 -23.27 1.04 -21.40
C VAL A 443 -24.17 0.07 -20.63
N PRO A 444 -23.65 -1.03 -20.05
CA PRO A 444 -24.47 -1.89 -19.21
C PRO A 444 -25.07 -1.10 -18.05
N GLU A 445 -26.24 -1.53 -17.58
CA GLU A 445 -26.97 -0.84 -16.50
C GLU A 445 -26.10 -0.81 -15.20
N PHE A 446 -26.11 0.31 -14.54
CA PHE A 446 -25.38 0.54 -13.31
C PHE A 446 -26.14 1.51 -12.38
N THR A 447 -25.66 1.61 -11.15
CA THR A 447 -26.17 2.53 -10.12
C THR A 447 -25.06 3.44 -9.60
N ALA A 448 -25.40 4.45 -8.81
CA ALA A 448 -24.40 5.29 -8.15
C ALA A 448 -23.48 4.48 -7.20
N ALA A 449 -23.98 3.39 -6.61
CA ALA A 449 -23.24 2.51 -5.72
C ALA A 449 -22.41 1.43 -6.46
N SER A 450 -22.54 1.27 -7.77
CA SER A 450 -21.82 0.25 -8.54
C SER A 450 -20.31 0.48 -8.47
N GLN A 451 -19.55 -0.52 -7.99
CA GLN A 451 -18.08 -0.50 -7.94
C GLN A 451 -17.45 -1.12 -9.19
N ASN A 452 -18.16 -2.03 -9.82
CA ASN A 452 -17.76 -2.70 -11.05
C ASN A 452 -18.98 -2.95 -11.92
N VAL A 453 -18.81 -2.86 -13.26
CA VAL A 453 -19.84 -3.10 -14.25
C VAL A 453 -19.29 -4.08 -15.29
N VAL A 454 -19.81 -5.30 -15.25
CA VAL A 454 -19.39 -6.36 -16.18
C VAL A 454 -19.84 -6.00 -17.60
N GLY A 455 -18.92 -6.08 -18.57
CA GLY A 455 -19.21 -5.75 -19.97
C GLY A 455 -19.13 -4.27 -20.31
N LEU A 456 -18.64 -3.42 -19.40
CA LEU A 456 -18.32 -2.02 -19.72
C LEU A 456 -17.20 -1.98 -20.77
N ASP A 457 -17.38 -1.18 -21.81
CA ASP A 457 -16.36 -0.97 -22.85
C ASP A 457 -15.05 -0.48 -22.21
N SER A 458 -13.93 -1.08 -22.57
CA SER A 458 -12.59 -0.79 -21.99
C SER A 458 -12.13 0.66 -22.18
N ARG A 459 -12.69 1.39 -23.15
CA ARG A 459 -12.43 2.82 -23.40
C ARG A 459 -13.18 3.73 -22.43
N LEU A 460 -14.16 3.19 -21.69
CA LEU A 460 -14.95 3.92 -20.70
C LEU A 460 -14.44 3.63 -19.29
N ASN A 461 -14.30 4.67 -18.50
CA ASN A 461 -14.02 4.57 -17.09
C ASN A 461 -15.32 4.71 -16.29
N LEU A 462 -15.66 3.73 -15.45
CA LEU A 462 -16.90 3.71 -14.68
C LEU A 462 -17.09 4.97 -13.82
N TYR A 463 -16.01 5.47 -13.21
CA TYR A 463 -16.09 6.70 -12.40
C TYR A 463 -16.52 7.91 -13.25
N LEU A 464 -15.94 8.08 -14.45
CA LEU A 464 -16.30 9.17 -15.37
C LEU A 464 -17.72 9.00 -15.91
N VAL A 465 -18.12 7.79 -16.28
CA VAL A 465 -19.47 7.45 -16.75
C VAL A 465 -20.51 7.76 -15.66
N ARG A 466 -20.25 7.36 -14.43
CA ARG A 466 -21.13 7.61 -13.29
C ARG A 466 -21.29 9.11 -13.02
N ASN A 467 -20.20 9.87 -13.01
CA ASN A 467 -20.25 11.32 -12.81
C ASN A 467 -21.04 12.03 -13.94
N ALA A 468 -20.82 11.60 -15.18
CA ALA A 468 -21.57 12.12 -16.33
C ALA A 468 -23.08 11.81 -16.22
N ALA A 469 -23.43 10.57 -15.84
CA ALA A 469 -24.84 10.15 -15.65
C ALA A 469 -25.52 10.89 -14.48
N GLN A 470 -24.79 11.15 -13.40
CA GLN A 470 -25.30 11.88 -12.24
C GLN A 470 -25.69 13.31 -12.60
N GLY A 471 -24.90 13.96 -13.47
CA GLY A 471 -25.17 15.33 -13.94
C GLY A 471 -26.22 15.43 -15.07
N ALA A 472 -26.57 14.32 -15.71
CA ALA A 472 -27.54 14.30 -16.82
C ALA A 472 -28.98 14.20 -16.33
N LYS A 473 -29.92 14.82 -17.10
CA LYS A 473 -31.36 14.63 -16.91
C LYS A 473 -31.81 13.38 -17.67
N PRO A 474 -32.87 12.69 -17.21
CA PRO A 474 -33.49 11.62 -18.01
C PRO A 474 -33.85 12.13 -19.41
N ASN A 475 -33.64 11.31 -20.42
CA ASN A 475 -33.76 11.63 -21.86
C ASN A 475 -32.84 12.81 -22.28
N GLY A 476 -31.71 13.00 -21.64
CA GLY A 476 -30.76 14.07 -21.91
C GLY A 476 -29.31 13.56 -22.04
N VAL A 477 -28.44 14.46 -22.48
CA VAL A 477 -27.00 14.18 -22.64
C VAL A 477 -26.18 14.93 -21.60
N ALA A 478 -25.11 14.28 -21.12
CA ALA A 478 -24.09 14.93 -20.34
C ALA A 478 -23.14 15.72 -21.27
N ARG A 479 -22.43 16.70 -20.70
CA ARG A 479 -21.36 17.38 -21.43
C ARG A 479 -20.26 16.39 -21.82
N TYR A 480 -19.50 16.74 -22.84
CA TYR A 480 -18.31 15.97 -23.21
C TYR A 480 -17.41 15.75 -21.99
N THR A 481 -16.99 14.51 -21.82
CA THR A 481 -16.12 14.09 -20.73
C THR A 481 -14.84 13.52 -21.31
N ASP A 482 -13.69 14.10 -20.94
CA ASP A 482 -12.38 13.59 -21.34
C ASP A 482 -12.10 12.21 -20.72
N SER A 483 -11.43 11.35 -21.49
CA SER A 483 -10.90 10.06 -21.04
C SER A 483 -9.47 9.86 -21.53
N SER A 484 -8.83 8.77 -21.14
CA SER A 484 -7.46 8.43 -21.56
C SER A 484 -7.32 8.28 -23.08
N ASP A 485 -8.35 7.75 -23.75
CA ASP A 485 -8.39 7.50 -25.20
C ASP A 485 -9.22 8.55 -25.98
N GLY A 486 -9.35 9.76 -25.46
CA GLY A 486 -10.14 10.83 -26.06
C GLY A 486 -11.25 11.32 -25.17
N GLY A 487 -12.47 10.89 -25.40
CA GLY A 487 -13.61 11.22 -24.53
C GLY A 487 -14.93 10.69 -25.03
N PHE A 488 -15.98 11.06 -24.34
CA PHE A 488 -17.34 10.61 -24.68
C PHE A 488 -18.42 11.64 -24.30
N VAL A 489 -19.57 11.52 -24.95
CA VAL A 489 -20.81 12.17 -24.56
C VAL A 489 -21.79 11.08 -24.12
N LEU A 490 -22.23 11.14 -22.87
CA LEU A 490 -23.16 10.18 -22.30
C LEU A 490 -24.60 10.63 -22.50
N TYR A 491 -25.44 9.73 -22.98
CA TYR A 491 -26.91 9.88 -23.02
C TYR A 491 -27.54 9.07 -21.90
N LEU A 492 -28.28 9.72 -21.04
CA LEU A 492 -29.06 9.08 -19.99
C LEU A 492 -30.49 8.86 -20.52
N GLU A 493 -30.79 7.62 -20.90
CA GLU A 493 -32.09 7.27 -21.44
C GLU A 493 -33.18 7.37 -20.36
N LYS A 494 -32.94 6.70 -19.24
CA LYS A 494 -33.87 6.73 -18.09
C LYS A 494 -33.16 6.40 -16.79
N LYS A 495 -33.79 6.80 -15.70
CA LYS A 495 -33.50 6.38 -14.34
C LYS A 495 -34.63 5.50 -13.83
N GLU A 496 -34.34 4.29 -13.43
CA GLU A 496 -35.33 3.35 -12.92
C GLU A 496 -35.21 3.32 -11.38
N PRO A 497 -36.29 3.73 -10.67
CA PRO A 497 -36.28 3.76 -9.24
C PRO A 497 -36.20 2.34 -8.64
N VAL A 498 -35.66 2.24 -7.42
CA VAL A 498 -35.69 0.99 -6.66
C VAL A 498 -37.13 0.61 -6.33
N SER A 499 -37.49 -0.68 -6.53
CA SER A 499 -38.79 -1.17 -6.15
C SER A 499 -39.02 -1.13 -4.63
N GLU A 500 -40.26 -0.93 -4.20
CA GLU A 500 -40.61 -0.89 -2.77
C GLU A 500 -40.33 -2.23 -2.06
N GLU A 501 -40.45 -3.35 -2.79
CA GLU A 501 -40.09 -4.68 -2.27
C GLU A 501 -38.62 -4.81 -2.02
N ALA A 502 -37.76 -4.39 -2.97
CA ALA A 502 -36.31 -4.39 -2.81
C ALA A 502 -35.87 -3.46 -1.67
N LEU A 503 -36.49 -2.28 -1.56
CA LEU A 503 -36.22 -1.35 -0.47
C LEU A 503 -36.58 -1.96 0.88
N LYS A 504 -37.78 -2.56 1.04
CA LYS A 504 -38.21 -3.20 2.29
C LYS A 504 -37.25 -4.31 2.74
N GLN A 505 -36.75 -5.10 1.79
CA GLN A 505 -35.78 -6.16 2.08
C GLN A 505 -34.39 -5.61 2.49
N ALA A 506 -33.94 -4.54 1.88
CA ALA A 506 -32.62 -3.97 2.11
C ALA A 506 -32.57 -3.02 3.32
N LEU A 507 -33.69 -2.36 3.67
CA LEU A 507 -33.72 -1.29 4.65
C LEU A 507 -33.18 -1.68 6.02
N PRO A 508 -33.47 -2.87 6.61
CA PRO A 508 -32.94 -3.24 7.92
C PRO A 508 -31.41 -3.31 7.95
N SER A 509 -30.78 -3.89 6.92
CA SER A 509 -29.33 -4.00 6.81
C SER A 509 -28.70 -2.65 6.51
N ALA A 510 -29.28 -1.88 5.58
CA ALA A 510 -28.80 -0.53 5.25
C ALA A 510 -28.87 0.41 6.48
N LEU A 511 -29.93 0.32 7.28
CA LEU A 511 -30.06 1.11 8.51
C LEU A 511 -29.00 0.72 9.55
N ALA A 512 -28.74 -0.57 9.72
CA ALA A 512 -27.70 -1.05 10.63
C ALA A 512 -26.31 -0.55 10.19
N GLU A 513 -26.03 -0.63 8.90
CA GLU A 513 -24.78 -0.15 8.31
C GLU A 513 -24.62 1.38 8.44
N ALA A 514 -25.64 2.15 8.09
CA ALA A 514 -25.61 3.60 8.20
C ALA A 514 -25.40 4.08 9.65
N ARG A 515 -26.06 3.41 10.62
CA ARG A 515 -25.86 3.68 12.04
C ARG A 515 -24.45 3.35 12.48
N GLN A 516 -23.88 2.26 11.98
CA GLN A 516 -22.51 1.88 12.26
C GLN A 516 -21.52 2.88 11.68
N GLN A 517 -21.65 3.26 10.41
CA GLN A 517 -20.81 4.25 9.78
C GLN A 517 -20.86 5.59 10.53
N ARG A 518 -22.07 6.05 10.91
CA ARG A 518 -22.23 7.27 11.71
C ARG A 518 -21.57 7.14 13.09
N ARG A 519 -21.71 6.00 13.75
CA ARG A 519 -21.07 5.72 15.05
C ARG A 519 -19.56 5.86 14.95
N MET A 520 -18.97 5.23 13.94
CA MET A 520 -17.54 5.28 13.73
C MET A 520 -17.05 6.69 13.37
N ALA A 521 -17.76 7.40 12.52
CA ALA A 521 -17.42 8.77 12.16
C ALA A 521 -17.46 9.72 13.37
N VAL A 522 -18.49 9.61 14.23
CA VAL A 522 -18.60 10.39 15.47
C VAL A 522 -17.44 10.06 16.41
N PHE A 523 -17.18 8.76 16.60
CA PHE A 523 -16.08 8.33 17.45
C PHE A 523 -14.73 8.81 16.93
N GLN A 524 -14.46 8.70 15.66
CA GLN A 524 -13.22 9.14 15.04
C GLN A 524 -12.97 10.62 15.23
N ASN A 525 -13.98 11.46 14.98
CA ASN A 525 -13.87 12.90 15.18
C ASN A 525 -13.63 13.26 16.65
N TRP A 526 -14.35 12.59 17.55
CA TRP A 526 -14.17 12.76 18.99
C TRP A 526 -12.77 12.33 19.42
N PHE A 527 -12.34 11.14 18.99
CA PHE A 527 -11.02 10.62 19.34
C PHE A 527 -9.88 11.48 18.82
N ALA A 528 -9.96 12.00 17.59
CA ALA A 528 -8.97 12.91 17.04
C ALA A 528 -8.83 14.19 17.91
N ALA A 529 -9.96 14.75 18.35
CA ALA A 529 -9.97 15.89 19.26
C ALA A 529 -9.38 15.55 20.64
N GLU A 530 -9.73 14.39 21.21
CA GLU A 530 -9.19 13.95 22.50
C GLU A 530 -7.70 13.60 22.41
N PHE A 531 -7.26 13.00 21.32
CA PHE A 531 -5.85 12.71 21.09
C PHE A 531 -5.01 14.00 21.01
N GLN A 532 -5.51 15.04 20.35
CA GLN A 532 -4.86 16.36 20.35
C GLN A 532 -4.79 16.97 21.74
N LYS A 533 -5.90 16.94 22.51
CA LYS A 533 -5.95 17.44 23.89
C LYS A 533 -5.05 16.67 24.85
N SER A 534 -4.79 15.41 24.57
CA SER A 534 -3.96 14.55 25.42
C SER A 534 -2.51 15.03 25.53
N GLY A 535 -2.02 15.77 24.53
CA GLY A 535 -0.63 16.19 24.43
C GLY A 535 0.37 15.05 24.17
N ALA A 536 -0.13 13.85 23.88
CA ALA A 536 0.70 12.65 23.66
C ALA A 536 1.72 12.83 22.51
N MET A 537 1.48 13.76 21.58
CA MET A 537 2.38 14.12 20.48
C MET A 537 3.35 15.26 20.81
N ALA A 538 3.12 16.03 21.88
CA ALA A 538 3.87 17.26 22.15
C ALA A 538 5.21 17.00 22.86
N SER A 539 5.38 15.85 23.52
CA SER A 539 6.59 15.54 24.29
C SER A 539 7.82 15.19 23.44
N SER A 540 7.70 15.03 22.12
CA SER A 540 8.83 14.71 21.23
C SER A 540 9.62 15.93 20.72
N LYS A 541 9.21 17.17 21.03
CA LYS A 541 9.84 18.39 20.52
C LYS A 541 10.75 19.14 21.51
N SER A 542 10.96 18.63 22.73
CA SER A 542 11.60 19.38 23.81
C SER A 542 12.98 18.86 24.24
N THR A 543 13.86 18.47 23.32
CA THR A 543 15.29 18.32 23.64
C THR A 543 16.18 18.69 22.46
N VAL A 544 16.08 19.95 22.00
CA VAL A 544 17.23 20.62 21.39
C VAL A 544 17.70 21.64 22.44
N PRO A 545 18.88 21.46 23.06
CA PRO A 545 19.44 22.52 23.89
C PRO A 545 19.75 23.70 22.98
N ALA A 546 19.16 24.86 23.30
CA ALA A 546 19.53 26.13 22.72
C ALA A 546 21.04 26.30 22.94
N GLY A 547 21.84 26.14 21.88
CA GLY A 547 23.25 26.50 21.88
C GLY A 547 23.36 27.95 22.24
N SER A 548 24.07 28.23 23.34
CA SER A 548 24.46 29.57 23.79
C SER A 548 25.17 30.29 22.64
N PRO A 549 24.90 31.57 22.41
CA PRO A 549 25.72 32.39 21.52
C PRO A 549 27.07 32.61 22.23
N GLY A 550 28.10 31.90 21.75
CA GLY A 550 29.49 32.15 22.15
C GLY A 550 30.01 33.43 21.50
N GLN A 551 30.69 34.18 22.31
CA GLN A 551 31.44 35.38 22.01
C GLN A 551 32.46 35.20 20.87
#